data_8e20dc001665fa82df2cf5d2673599b1
#
_entry.id   8e20dc001665fa82df2cf5d2673599b1
#
_cell.length_a   1.000
_cell.length_b   1.000
_cell.length_c   1.000
_cell.angle_alpha   90.00
_cell.angle_beta   90.00
_cell.angle_gamma   90.00
#
_symmetry.space_group_name_H-M   'P 1'
#
loop_
_entity.id
_entity.type
_entity.pdbx_description
1 polymer ?
#
loop_
_entity_poly.entity_id
_entity_poly.type
_entity_poly.pdbx_seq_one_letter_code
_entity_poly.pdbx_strand_id
1 'polypeptide(L)'
;MEGAAERGVLPVLVVLAVLAACGSSSEIIEGPKNVTALKGSEARFNCTISQGWKLVMWALRGTVVLSMTPNETIITSDRFTSASYQEGGNFISEMIIHDVQLSDAGQVKCSLQNSNRDGAAFLSVQVMGQLLIPGGSLVVIEDKPCNVTCRALNWTLLPDLSWEIGVPVSHSSYYSIPEPEDLQSAVSVLALTPQGNGTVTCVAEMKGLDVRESVTVNLTVVQPPLESSYQSQIRKSATVKTSKDTAGTKLKSANENYGYHSDESRTTQPASLHAKSSEAGVPEQCSSRQPHQESDHRQLGPANHPQVSFYVASPKKVRNVTLV
;
A
#
# COMPACT_ATOMS: atom_id res chain seq x y z
N MET A 1 85.54 -34.81 19.71
CA MET A 1 84.69 -33.78 20.31
C MET A 1 83.80 -33.14 19.24
N GLU A 2 82.88 -33.89 18.72
CA GLU A 2 81.88 -33.41 17.72
C GLU A 2 80.59 -34.10 18.04
N GLY A 3 79.61 -33.32 18.54
CA GLY A 3 78.33 -33.91 18.86
C GLY A 3 77.37 -33.08 19.68
N ALA A 4 77.70 -31.80 20.00
CA ALA A 4 76.88 -30.99 20.91
C ALA A 4 76.15 -29.80 20.25
N ALA A 5 76.44 -29.48 18.97
CA ALA A 5 75.87 -28.30 18.33
C ALA A 5 74.57 -28.55 17.53
N GLU A 6 74.23 -29.76 17.15
CA GLU A 6 73.08 -30.05 16.31
C GLU A 6 71.74 -30.20 17.07
N ARG A 7 71.72 -30.43 18.38
CA ARG A 7 70.47 -30.66 19.13
C ARG A 7 69.70 -29.39 19.50
N GLY A 8 70.30 -28.21 19.37
CA GLY A 8 69.68 -26.98 19.76
C GLY A 8 69.00 -26.19 18.57
N VAL A 9 69.48 -26.47 17.35
CA VAL A 9 69.01 -25.67 16.17
C VAL A 9 67.66 -26.19 15.63
N LEU A 10 67.44 -27.51 15.68
CA LEU A 10 66.24 -28.15 15.17
C LEU A 10 64.97 -27.70 15.93
N PRO A 11 64.91 -27.70 17.29
CA PRO A 11 63.73 -27.19 18.02
C PRO A 11 63.53 -25.70 17.84
N VAL A 12 64.58 -24.90 17.68
CA VAL A 12 64.46 -23.46 17.42
C VAL A 12 63.88 -23.18 16.02
N LEU A 13 64.30 -23.92 15.00
CA LEU A 13 63.77 -23.84 13.64
C LEU A 13 62.31 -24.30 13.57
N VAL A 14 61.91 -25.34 14.32
CA VAL A 14 60.54 -25.80 14.40
C VAL A 14 59.66 -24.76 15.11
N VAL A 15 60.13 -24.17 16.20
CA VAL A 15 59.39 -23.10 16.89
C VAL A 15 59.26 -21.85 16.01
N LEU A 16 60.29 -21.45 15.28
CA LEU A 16 60.23 -20.37 14.32
C LEU A 16 59.30 -20.67 13.14
N ALA A 17 59.29 -21.91 12.64
CA ALA A 17 58.40 -22.35 11.58
C ALA A 17 56.92 -22.37 12.05
N VAL A 18 56.67 -22.79 13.30
CA VAL A 18 55.31 -22.75 13.90
C VAL A 18 54.86 -21.32 14.14
N LEU A 19 55.74 -20.42 14.60
CA LEU A 19 55.41 -19.00 14.77
C LEU A 19 55.20 -18.28 13.43
N ALA A 20 55.91 -18.68 12.38
CA ALA A 20 55.70 -18.15 11.02
C ALA A 20 54.38 -18.65 10.38
N ALA A 21 53.92 -19.86 10.80
CA ALA A 21 52.65 -20.43 10.34
C ALA A 21 51.43 -19.79 11.03
N CYS A 22 51.61 -19.09 12.15
CA CYS A 22 50.58 -18.30 12.81
C CYS A 22 50.43 -16.88 12.16
N GLY A 23 50.54 -16.78 10.84
CA GLY A 23 50.15 -15.57 10.13
C GLY A 23 48.65 -15.35 10.37
N SER A 24 48.31 -14.33 11.14
CA SER A 24 46.91 -13.95 11.33
C SER A 24 46.26 -13.68 9.96
N SER A 25 45.50 -14.66 9.49
CA SER A 25 44.67 -14.44 8.32
C SER A 25 43.55 -13.43 8.70
N SER A 26 43.39 -12.38 7.89
CA SER A 26 42.25 -11.48 8.07
C SER A 26 40.95 -12.27 7.92
N GLU A 27 39.96 -11.93 8.74
CA GLU A 27 38.67 -12.60 8.77
C GLU A 27 37.52 -11.58 8.78
N ILE A 28 36.33 -11.98 8.32
CA ILE A 28 35.10 -11.24 8.46
C ILE A 28 34.58 -11.46 9.87
N ILE A 29 34.54 -10.39 10.65
CA ILE A 29 34.05 -10.37 12.03
C ILE A 29 32.51 -10.32 12.03
N GLU A 30 31.93 -9.40 11.23
CA GLU A 30 30.51 -9.29 11.04
C GLU A 30 30.22 -9.10 9.55
N GLY A 31 29.38 -9.99 8.99
CA GLY A 31 28.93 -9.92 7.60
C GLY A 31 27.79 -8.93 7.41
N PRO A 32 27.40 -8.70 6.14
CA PRO A 32 26.26 -7.83 5.83
C PRO A 32 24.96 -8.39 6.41
N LYS A 33 24.00 -7.49 6.67
CA LYS A 33 22.63 -7.81 7.11
C LYS A 33 21.66 -7.67 5.94
N ASN A 34 20.52 -8.37 6.01
CA ASN A 34 19.46 -8.24 5.02
C ASN A 34 18.95 -6.82 4.97
N VAL A 35 18.72 -6.31 3.76
CA VAL A 35 18.22 -4.96 3.50
C VAL A 35 16.99 -5.07 2.61
N THR A 36 15.96 -4.31 2.95
CA THR A 36 14.82 -4.04 2.08
C THR A 36 14.89 -2.59 1.62
N ALA A 37 14.84 -2.36 0.32
CA ALA A 37 14.94 -1.03 -0.28
C ALA A 37 13.81 -0.80 -1.28
N LEU A 38 13.44 0.45 -1.50
CA LEU A 38 12.53 0.82 -2.59
C LEU A 38 13.30 0.87 -3.92
N LYS A 39 12.61 0.51 -5.00
CA LYS A 39 13.11 0.79 -6.35
C LYS A 39 13.42 2.27 -6.50
N GLY A 40 14.61 2.60 -7.03
CA GLY A 40 15.08 3.98 -7.19
C GLY A 40 15.75 4.58 -5.95
N SER A 41 15.67 3.93 -4.79
CA SER A 41 16.32 4.38 -3.56
C SER A 41 17.77 3.86 -3.48
N GLU A 42 18.38 4.02 -2.34
CA GLU A 42 19.74 3.59 -2.01
C GLU A 42 19.70 2.38 -1.08
N ALA A 43 20.60 1.41 -1.28
CA ALA A 43 20.80 0.27 -0.37
C ALA A 43 22.26 0.22 0.10
N ARG A 44 22.47 0.00 1.41
CA ARG A 44 23.78 -0.01 2.05
C ARG A 44 24.05 -1.33 2.76
N PHE A 45 25.27 -1.85 2.58
CA PHE A 45 25.71 -3.11 3.18
C PHE A 45 27.06 -2.93 3.83
N ASN A 46 27.20 -3.30 5.09
CA ASN A 46 28.41 -3.19 5.87
C ASN A 46 29.04 -4.56 6.10
N CYS A 47 30.36 -4.62 6.03
CA CYS A 47 31.17 -5.79 6.32
C CYS A 47 32.32 -5.38 7.25
N THR A 48 32.35 -5.90 8.47
CA THR A 48 33.40 -5.64 9.45
C THR A 48 34.50 -6.67 9.35
N ILE A 49 35.75 -6.22 9.21
CA ILE A 49 36.89 -7.04 8.85
C ILE A 49 38.03 -6.74 9.83
N SER A 50 38.73 -7.80 10.24
CA SER A 50 39.94 -7.69 11.05
C SER A 50 41.09 -7.02 10.29
N GLN A 51 42.07 -6.49 11.01
CA GLN A 51 43.26 -5.88 10.39
C GLN A 51 44.04 -6.85 9.50
N GLY A 52 44.86 -6.31 8.60
CA GLY A 52 45.74 -7.10 7.73
C GLY A 52 45.07 -7.60 6.44
N TRP A 53 43.87 -7.18 6.13
CA TRP A 53 43.20 -7.49 4.87
C TRP A 53 43.94 -6.88 3.66
N LYS A 54 43.89 -7.56 2.53
CA LYS A 54 44.53 -7.13 1.28
C LYS A 54 43.56 -6.80 0.16
N LEU A 55 42.49 -7.59 0.05
CA LEU A 55 41.46 -7.39 -0.95
C LEU A 55 40.10 -7.78 -0.36
N VAL A 56 39.15 -6.88 -0.41
CA VAL A 56 37.73 -7.07 -0.11
C VAL A 56 36.96 -7.06 -1.42
N MET A 57 36.07 -7.99 -1.62
CA MET A 57 35.22 -8.08 -2.79
C MET A 57 33.75 -8.10 -2.38
N TRP A 58 32.95 -7.27 -3.04
CA TRP A 58 31.52 -7.30 -2.95
C TRP A 58 30.91 -7.87 -4.22
N ALA A 59 30.04 -8.84 -4.06
CA ALA A 59 29.31 -9.44 -5.17
C ALA A 59 27.82 -9.30 -4.96
N LEU A 60 27.10 -9.01 -6.04
CA LEU A 60 25.66 -8.96 -6.15
C LEU A 60 25.21 -10.08 -7.09
N ARG A 61 24.37 -11.00 -6.61
CA ARG A 61 23.89 -12.17 -7.37
C ARG A 61 25.01 -12.99 -8.02
N GLY A 62 26.13 -13.12 -7.31
CA GLY A 62 27.29 -13.87 -7.77
C GLY A 62 28.27 -13.11 -8.68
N THR A 63 27.95 -11.88 -9.10
CA THR A 63 28.82 -11.02 -9.91
C THR A 63 29.54 -10.03 -8.99
N VAL A 64 30.87 -9.96 -9.07
CA VAL A 64 31.66 -8.96 -8.33
C VAL A 64 31.36 -7.58 -8.93
N VAL A 65 30.89 -6.66 -8.09
CA VAL A 65 30.52 -5.30 -8.48
C VAL A 65 31.46 -4.24 -7.93
N LEU A 66 32.20 -4.57 -6.85
CA LEU A 66 33.15 -3.68 -6.20
C LEU A 66 34.26 -4.48 -5.57
N SER A 67 35.50 -4.03 -5.73
CA SER A 67 36.68 -4.58 -5.09
C SER A 67 37.51 -3.46 -4.46
N MET A 68 38.02 -3.68 -3.27
CA MET A 68 38.81 -2.70 -2.51
C MET A 68 40.15 -3.28 -2.09
N THR A 69 41.20 -2.55 -2.33
CA THR A 69 42.51 -2.73 -1.71
C THR A 69 42.78 -1.57 -0.74
N PRO A 70 43.81 -1.64 0.12
CA PRO A 70 44.18 -0.51 0.97
C PRO A 70 44.48 0.79 0.23
N ASN A 71 44.83 0.69 -1.07
CA ASN A 71 45.27 1.82 -1.87
C ASN A 71 44.22 2.34 -2.87
N GLU A 72 43.31 1.47 -3.33
CA GLU A 72 42.35 1.84 -4.37
C GLU A 72 41.05 1.01 -4.29
N THR A 73 40.00 1.56 -4.87
CA THR A 73 38.72 0.90 -5.04
C THR A 73 38.42 0.78 -6.54
N ILE A 74 38.06 -0.43 -6.97
CA ILE A 74 37.67 -0.74 -8.35
C ILE A 74 36.15 -0.98 -8.36
N ILE A 75 35.44 -0.21 -9.17
CA ILE A 75 33.98 -0.23 -9.28
C ILE A 75 33.60 -0.60 -10.70
N THR A 76 32.62 -1.48 -10.88
CA THR A 76 32.19 -1.95 -12.20
C THR A 76 31.15 -1.06 -12.88
N SER A 77 30.46 -0.21 -12.13
CA SER A 77 29.41 0.69 -12.62
C SER A 77 29.21 1.85 -11.64
N ASP A 78 28.87 3.03 -12.18
CA ASP A 78 28.61 4.26 -11.40
C ASP A 78 27.47 4.12 -10.37
N ARG A 79 26.65 3.06 -10.51
CA ARG A 79 25.60 2.74 -9.54
C ARG A 79 26.13 2.18 -8.21
N PHE A 80 27.40 1.76 -8.16
CA PHE A 80 28.03 1.25 -6.97
C PHE A 80 29.05 2.24 -6.45
N THR A 81 29.00 2.55 -5.17
CA THR A 81 30.03 3.33 -4.50
C THR A 81 30.44 2.63 -3.21
N SER A 82 31.56 3.02 -2.64
CA SER A 82 32.04 2.50 -1.37
C SER A 82 32.31 3.62 -0.38
N ALA A 83 32.03 3.32 0.88
CA ALA A 83 32.56 4.05 2.01
C ALA A 83 33.38 3.10 2.89
N SER A 84 34.29 3.65 3.68
CA SER A 84 35.06 2.83 4.62
C SER A 84 35.44 3.67 5.82
N TYR A 85 35.44 3.02 7.00
CA TYR A 85 35.83 3.65 8.26
C TYR A 85 36.43 2.60 9.21
N GLN A 86 36.98 3.06 10.31
CA GLN A 86 37.55 2.18 11.33
C GLN A 86 36.77 2.33 12.63
N GLU A 87 36.42 1.20 13.24
CA GLU A 87 35.74 1.17 14.52
C GLU A 87 36.31 0.04 15.39
N GLY A 88 36.68 0.35 16.63
CA GLY A 88 37.23 -0.64 17.56
C GLY A 88 38.50 -1.37 17.07
N GLY A 89 39.28 -0.74 16.18
CA GLY A 89 40.45 -1.34 15.56
C GLY A 89 40.16 -2.26 14.36
N ASN A 90 38.90 -2.39 13.96
CA ASN A 90 38.48 -3.14 12.78
C ASN A 90 38.21 -2.19 11.60
N PHE A 91 38.33 -2.72 10.39
CA PHE A 91 37.98 -2.03 9.16
C PHE A 91 36.53 -2.36 8.80
N ILE A 92 35.73 -1.34 8.52
CA ILE A 92 34.36 -1.50 8.02
C ILE A 92 34.35 -1.07 6.55
N SER A 93 34.02 -2.03 5.70
CA SER A 93 33.76 -1.80 4.28
C SER A 93 32.26 -1.67 4.07
N GLU A 94 31.82 -0.54 3.53
CA GLU A 94 30.43 -0.32 3.14
C GLU A 94 30.31 -0.30 1.62
N MET A 95 29.41 -1.12 1.06
CA MET A 95 28.97 -1.05 -0.32
C MET A 95 27.64 -0.33 -0.39
N ILE A 96 27.53 0.64 -1.30
CA ILE A 96 26.33 1.45 -1.52
C ILE A 96 25.85 1.21 -2.94
N ILE A 97 24.59 0.82 -3.08
CA ILE A 97 23.92 0.64 -4.37
C ILE A 97 22.97 1.82 -4.56
N HIS A 98 23.22 2.65 -5.58
CA HIS A 98 22.34 3.78 -5.93
C HIS A 98 21.31 3.34 -6.97
N ASP A 99 20.18 4.02 -7.00
CA ASP A 99 19.09 3.76 -7.96
C ASP A 99 18.76 2.26 -8.04
N VAL A 100 18.44 1.67 -6.90
CA VAL A 100 18.15 0.23 -6.74
C VAL A 100 17.07 -0.20 -7.72
N GLN A 101 17.35 -1.25 -8.50
CA GLN A 101 16.43 -1.81 -9.48
C GLN A 101 15.88 -3.16 -9.01
N LEU A 102 14.71 -3.57 -9.54
CA LEU A 102 14.16 -4.91 -9.26
C LEU A 102 15.14 -6.05 -9.61
N SER A 103 15.98 -5.84 -10.62
CA SER A 103 17.01 -6.79 -11.02
C SER A 103 18.13 -6.94 -10.00
N ASP A 104 18.28 -6.02 -9.05
CA ASP A 104 19.31 -6.08 -8.00
C ASP A 104 18.89 -6.99 -6.84
N ALA A 105 17.60 -7.32 -6.72
CA ALA A 105 17.11 -8.22 -5.69
C ALA A 105 17.84 -9.57 -5.73
N GLY A 106 18.34 -10.00 -4.58
CA GLY A 106 19.08 -11.25 -4.47
C GLY A 106 20.19 -11.22 -3.42
N GLN A 107 21.10 -12.19 -3.52
CA GLN A 107 22.19 -12.33 -2.57
C GLN A 107 23.27 -11.26 -2.77
N VAL A 108 23.64 -10.63 -1.67
CA VAL A 108 24.82 -9.75 -1.51
C VAL A 108 25.85 -10.48 -0.71
N LYS A 109 27.10 -10.46 -1.17
CA LYS A 109 28.19 -11.21 -0.57
C LYS A 109 29.42 -10.33 -0.37
N CYS A 110 29.98 -10.34 0.83
CA CYS A 110 31.28 -9.78 1.16
C CYS A 110 32.29 -10.93 1.31
N SER A 111 33.43 -10.86 0.63
CA SER A 111 34.47 -11.86 0.68
C SER A 111 35.86 -11.24 0.76
N LEU A 112 36.80 -11.96 1.37
CA LEU A 112 38.19 -11.55 1.50
C LEU A 112 39.10 -12.49 0.70
N GLN A 113 40.16 -11.92 0.15
CA GLN A 113 41.23 -12.74 -0.43
C GLN A 113 41.84 -13.62 0.66
N ASN A 114 42.03 -14.90 0.36
CA ASN A 114 42.62 -15.93 1.25
C ASN A 114 41.80 -16.20 2.53
N SER A 115 40.50 -15.87 2.53
CA SER A 115 39.59 -16.30 3.60
C SER A 115 38.62 -17.36 3.07
N ASN A 116 38.33 -18.35 3.89
CA ASN A 116 37.34 -19.39 3.58
C ASN A 116 35.94 -19.01 4.12
N ARG A 117 35.83 -17.85 4.75
CA ARG A 117 34.56 -17.35 5.30
C ARG A 117 34.12 -16.12 4.52
N ASP A 118 32.88 -16.17 4.06
CA ASP A 118 32.21 -15.05 3.41
C ASP A 118 31.05 -14.55 4.28
N GLY A 119 30.76 -13.27 4.24
CA GLY A 119 29.54 -12.69 4.76
C GLY A 119 28.49 -12.62 3.66
N ALA A 120 27.28 -13.07 3.92
CA ALA A 120 26.18 -13.01 2.95
C ALA A 120 24.90 -12.45 3.55
N ALA A 121 24.17 -11.69 2.74
CA ALA A 121 22.86 -11.12 3.05
C ALA A 121 21.98 -11.12 1.80
N PHE A 122 20.73 -10.72 1.96
CA PHE A 122 19.79 -10.57 0.85
C PHE A 122 19.32 -9.14 0.73
N LEU A 123 19.26 -8.64 -0.52
CA LEU A 123 18.56 -7.42 -0.90
C LEU A 123 17.18 -7.78 -1.40
N SER A 124 16.15 -7.24 -0.74
CA SER A 124 14.77 -7.27 -1.20
C SER A 124 14.42 -5.91 -1.78
N VAL A 125 13.87 -5.87 -2.98
CA VAL A 125 13.49 -4.61 -3.64
C VAL A 125 11.98 -4.54 -3.70
N GLN A 126 11.42 -3.42 -3.20
CA GLN A 126 10.00 -3.15 -3.19
C GLN A 126 9.65 -2.03 -4.14
N VAL A 127 8.46 -2.11 -4.74
CA VAL A 127 7.88 -1.05 -5.57
C VAL A 127 6.67 -0.48 -4.85
N MET A 128 6.64 0.84 -4.70
CA MET A 128 5.44 1.56 -4.27
C MET A 128 4.40 1.52 -5.38
N GLY A 129 3.18 1.16 -5.02
CA GLY A 129 2.03 1.23 -5.89
C GLY A 129 1.37 2.61 -5.86
N GLN A 130 0.07 2.65 -6.09
CA GLN A 130 -0.74 3.86 -6.09
C GLN A 130 -1.90 3.72 -5.11
N LEU A 131 -2.28 4.83 -4.47
CA LEU A 131 -3.51 4.94 -3.71
C LEU A 131 -4.58 5.66 -4.52
N LEU A 132 -5.81 5.15 -4.47
CA LEU A 132 -6.94 5.74 -5.17
C LEU A 132 -8.19 5.71 -4.29
N ILE A 133 -8.82 6.88 -4.10
CA ILE A 133 -10.20 7.00 -3.63
C ILE A 133 -11.04 7.42 -4.84
N PRO A 134 -11.96 6.56 -5.32
CA PRO A 134 -12.81 6.91 -6.45
C PRO A 134 -13.68 8.15 -6.15
N GLY A 135 -13.80 9.06 -7.12
CA GLY A 135 -14.77 10.17 -7.08
C GLY A 135 -14.22 11.56 -6.75
N GLY A 136 -12.95 11.73 -6.41
CA GLY A 136 -12.28 13.05 -6.22
C GLY A 136 -12.87 13.96 -5.13
N SER A 137 -14.17 14.17 -5.09
CA SER A 137 -14.93 14.81 -4.00
C SER A 137 -16.22 14.02 -3.73
N LEU A 138 -16.58 13.89 -2.46
CA LEU A 138 -17.73 13.11 -2.03
C LEU A 138 -18.80 14.03 -1.47
N VAL A 139 -20.06 13.84 -1.91
CA VAL A 139 -21.23 14.53 -1.36
C VAL A 139 -22.04 13.50 -0.56
N VAL A 140 -22.27 13.79 0.71
CA VAL A 140 -22.92 12.89 1.67
C VAL A 140 -24.02 13.61 2.43
N ILE A 141 -24.95 12.85 2.99
CA ILE A 141 -26.05 13.41 3.76
C ILE A 141 -25.65 13.41 5.24
N GLU A 142 -25.93 14.53 5.94
CA GLU A 142 -25.68 14.67 7.37
C GLU A 142 -26.36 13.54 8.17
N ASP A 143 -25.63 13.01 9.18
CA ASP A 143 -26.08 11.93 10.07
C ASP A 143 -26.50 10.61 9.37
N LYS A 144 -26.19 10.44 8.07
CA LYS A 144 -26.39 9.17 7.37
C LYS A 144 -25.09 8.40 7.24
N PRO A 145 -25.06 7.10 7.63
CA PRO A 145 -23.89 6.26 7.43
C PRO A 145 -23.56 6.10 5.95
N CYS A 146 -22.29 6.22 5.61
CA CYS A 146 -21.78 5.96 4.26
C CYS A 146 -20.40 5.31 4.30
N ASN A 147 -19.97 4.71 3.18
CA ASN A 147 -18.70 4.06 3.03
C ASN A 147 -17.81 4.79 2.03
N VAL A 148 -16.56 5.07 2.45
CA VAL A 148 -15.49 5.56 1.56
C VAL A 148 -14.53 4.42 1.31
N THR A 149 -14.22 4.16 0.03
CA THR A 149 -13.34 3.07 -0.36
C THR A 149 -12.00 3.63 -0.84
N CYS A 150 -10.91 3.12 -0.29
CA CYS A 150 -9.54 3.35 -0.75
C CYS A 150 -8.98 2.08 -1.36
N ARG A 151 -8.34 2.17 -2.51
CA ARG A 151 -7.69 1.07 -3.20
C ARG A 151 -6.19 1.32 -3.28
N ALA A 152 -5.41 0.37 -2.80
CA ALA A 152 -3.97 0.30 -3.01
C ALA A 152 -3.71 -0.65 -4.17
N LEU A 153 -3.06 -0.18 -5.24
CA LEU A 153 -2.88 -0.89 -6.50
C LEU A 153 -1.39 -1.05 -6.84
N ASN A 154 -0.99 -2.21 -7.36
CA ASN A 154 0.36 -2.49 -7.87
C ASN A 154 1.49 -2.37 -6.82
N TRP A 155 1.25 -2.78 -5.58
CA TRP A 155 2.26 -2.83 -4.53
C TRP A 155 2.97 -4.19 -4.52
N THR A 156 4.30 -4.22 -4.54
CA THR A 156 5.03 -5.51 -4.45
C THR A 156 4.88 -6.17 -3.09
N LEU A 157 4.74 -5.37 -2.04
CA LEU A 157 4.36 -5.77 -0.70
C LEU A 157 3.16 -4.92 -0.30
N LEU A 158 2.05 -5.56 0.09
CA LEU A 158 0.85 -4.84 0.50
C LEU A 158 1.15 -3.94 1.69
N PRO A 159 0.79 -2.64 1.61
CA PRO A 159 0.95 -1.70 2.71
C PRO A 159 -0.08 -1.92 3.81
N ASP A 160 0.21 -1.46 5.00
CA ASP A 160 -0.79 -1.26 6.03
C ASP A 160 -1.61 -0.02 5.69
N LEU A 161 -2.94 -0.21 5.53
CA LEU A 161 -3.86 0.88 5.21
C LEU A 161 -4.55 1.41 6.46
N SER A 162 -4.52 2.71 6.64
CA SER A 162 -5.17 3.43 7.73
C SER A 162 -5.89 4.69 7.24
N TRP A 163 -6.66 5.33 8.10
CA TRP A 163 -7.44 6.51 7.76
C TRP A 163 -7.21 7.66 8.74
N GLU A 164 -7.04 8.87 8.21
CA GLU A 164 -7.10 10.11 8.94
C GLU A 164 -8.42 10.81 8.62
N ILE A 165 -9.21 11.06 9.66
CA ILE A 165 -10.56 11.60 9.55
C ILE A 165 -10.52 13.05 10.01
N GLY A 166 -10.52 13.98 9.06
CA GLY A 166 -10.56 15.42 9.26
C GLY A 166 -11.97 16.03 9.13
N VAL A 167 -13.00 15.23 9.35
CA VAL A 167 -14.43 15.61 9.34
C VAL A 167 -15.06 15.24 10.68
N PRO A 168 -15.97 16.09 11.24
CA PRO A 168 -16.72 15.70 12.42
C PRO A 168 -17.62 14.51 12.11
N VAL A 169 -17.53 13.46 12.95
CA VAL A 169 -18.30 12.21 12.79
C VAL A 169 -18.91 11.78 14.12
N SER A 170 -20.10 11.23 14.11
CA SER A 170 -20.70 10.57 15.27
C SER A 170 -20.21 9.13 15.44
N HIS A 171 -19.83 8.47 14.35
CA HIS A 171 -19.27 7.12 14.33
C HIS A 171 -18.33 6.94 13.17
N SER A 172 -17.24 6.17 13.38
CA SER A 172 -16.35 5.72 12.32
C SER A 172 -15.74 4.37 12.64
N SER A 173 -15.53 3.56 11.62
CA SER A 173 -14.80 2.29 11.69
C SER A 173 -14.25 1.96 10.31
N TYR A 174 -13.17 1.19 10.23
CA TYR A 174 -12.65 0.73 8.95
C TYR A 174 -12.10 -0.69 9.03
N TYR A 175 -12.00 -1.31 7.88
CA TYR A 175 -11.33 -2.59 7.69
C TYR A 175 -10.58 -2.59 6.36
N SER A 176 -9.54 -3.43 6.25
CA SER A 176 -8.73 -3.58 5.04
C SER A 176 -8.60 -5.05 4.68
N ILE A 177 -8.73 -5.37 3.40
CA ILE A 177 -8.60 -6.72 2.87
C ILE A 177 -7.75 -6.72 1.60
N PRO A 178 -6.91 -7.75 1.37
CA PRO A 178 -6.30 -7.97 0.06
C PRO A 178 -7.36 -8.22 -1.00
N GLU A 179 -7.13 -7.81 -2.25
CA GLU A 179 -8.00 -8.22 -3.36
C GLU A 179 -7.79 -9.70 -3.70
N PRO A 180 -8.85 -10.50 -3.80
CA PRO A 180 -8.72 -11.96 -3.97
C PRO A 180 -8.03 -12.38 -5.26
N GLU A 181 -8.15 -11.59 -6.31
CA GLU A 181 -7.62 -11.89 -7.66
C GLU A 181 -6.30 -11.16 -7.95
N ASP A 182 -5.89 -10.23 -7.08
CA ASP A 182 -4.67 -9.43 -7.26
C ASP A 182 -3.90 -9.28 -5.95
N LEU A 183 -2.88 -10.13 -5.78
CA LEU A 183 -2.02 -10.14 -4.60
C LEU A 183 -1.20 -8.86 -4.40
N GLN A 184 -1.18 -7.98 -5.39
CA GLN A 184 -0.50 -6.68 -5.35
C GLN A 184 -1.46 -5.53 -5.05
N SER A 185 -2.71 -5.83 -4.75
CA SER A 185 -3.75 -4.84 -4.48
C SER A 185 -4.51 -5.14 -3.19
N ALA A 186 -4.93 -4.09 -2.52
CA ALA A 186 -5.74 -4.15 -1.32
C ALA A 186 -6.82 -3.07 -1.32
N VAL A 187 -7.91 -3.34 -0.65
CA VAL A 187 -9.02 -2.42 -0.45
C VAL A 187 -9.19 -2.12 1.03
N SER A 188 -9.31 -0.85 1.36
CA SER A 188 -9.73 -0.39 2.69
C SER A 188 -11.06 0.33 2.60
N VAL A 189 -12.01 -0.04 3.44
CA VAL A 189 -13.35 0.57 3.49
C VAL A 189 -13.51 1.27 4.83
N LEU A 190 -13.71 2.59 4.79
CA LEU A 190 -14.06 3.43 5.92
C LEU A 190 -15.58 3.62 5.94
N ALA A 191 -16.23 3.10 6.97
CA ALA A 191 -17.62 3.40 7.31
C ALA A 191 -17.64 4.60 8.25
N LEU A 192 -18.39 5.65 7.93
CA LEU A 192 -18.50 6.85 8.77
C LEU A 192 -19.90 7.47 8.72
N THR A 193 -20.27 8.18 9.79
CA THR A 193 -21.50 8.95 9.89
C THR A 193 -21.13 10.43 10.06
N PRO A 194 -21.09 11.21 8.96
CA PRO A 194 -20.57 12.59 8.97
C PRO A 194 -21.57 13.58 9.55
N GLN A 195 -21.06 14.57 10.31
CA GLN A 195 -21.84 15.68 10.90
C GLN A 195 -21.40 17.05 10.38
N GLY A 196 -20.45 17.12 9.45
CA GLY A 196 -19.98 18.37 8.87
C GLY A 196 -18.98 18.15 7.74
N ASN A 197 -18.63 19.22 7.04
CA ASN A 197 -17.66 19.22 5.96
C ASN A 197 -16.24 18.96 6.48
N GLY A 198 -15.39 18.39 5.65
CA GLY A 198 -13.98 18.19 5.96
C GLY A 198 -13.28 17.32 4.94
N THR A 199 -12.23 16.62 5.38
CA THR A 199 -11.43 15.75 4.53
C THR A 199 -11.33 14.36 5.14
N VAL A 200 -11.17 13.36 4.29
CA VAL A 200 -10.74 12.01 4.70
C VAL A 200 -9.50 11.64 3.89
N THR A 201 -8.50 11.10 4.57
CA THR A 201 -7.22 10.72 3.99
C THR A 201 -6.98 9.25 4.21
N CYS A 202 -6.77 8.51 3.14
CA CYS A 202 -6.28 7.14 3.19
C CYS A 202 -4.75 7.16 3.20
N VAL A 203 -4.15 6.41 4.09
CA VAL A 203 -2.70 6.35 4.31
C VAL A 203 -2.23 4.92 4.15
N ALA A 204 -1.17 4.75 3.37
CA ALA A 204 -0.46 3.49 3.20
C ALA A 204 0.93 3.59 3.80
N GLU A 205 1.29 2.66 4.68
CA GLU A 205 2.62 2.55 5.28
C GLU A 205 3.23 1.19 4.96
N MET A 206 4.50 1.18 4.55
CA MET A 206 5.23 -0.06 4.29
C MET A 206 6.02 -0.48 5.52
N LYS A 207 5.72 -1.67 6.06
CA LYS A 207 6.47 -2.22 7.21
C LYS A 207 7.97 -2.38 6.90
N GLY A 208 8.81 -1.87 7.78
CA GLY A 208 10.28 -1.99 7.65
C GLY A 208 10.91 -1.03 6.64
N LEU A 209 10.10 -0.16 6.03
CA LEU A 209 10.54 0.97 5.23
C LEU A 209 9.89 2.22 5.84
N ASP A 210 10.66 3.24 6.09
CA ASP A 210 10.14 4.53 6.59
C ASP A 210 9.49 5.32 5.45
N VAL A 211 8.43 4.71 4.87
CA VAL A 211 7.75 5.23 3.68
C VAL A 211 6.25 5.25 3.90
N ARG A 212 5.68 6.40 3.60
CA ARG A 212 4.27 6.70 3.72
C ARG A 212 3.75 7.35 2.45
N GLU A 213 2.65 6.85 1.92
CA GLU A 213 1.89 7.42 0.80
C GLU A 213 0.49 7.75 1.29
N SER A 214 -0.13 8.81 0.74
CA SER A 214 -1.48 9.19 1.16
C SER A 214 -2.28 9.79 0.02
N VAL A 215 -3.61 9.59 0.06
CA VAL A 215 -4.58 10.24 -0.83
C VAL A 215 -5.71 10.84 -0.02
N THR A 216 -6.03 12.10 -0.30
CA THR A 216 -7.04 12.87 0.43
C THR A 216 -8.19 13.25 -0.49
N VAL A 217 -9.43 13.13 0.00
CA VAL A 217 -10.62 13.63 -0.67
C VAL A 217 -11.40 14.59 0.23
N ASN A 218 -12.07 15.57 -0.40
CA ASN A 218 -12.99 16.46 0.27
C ASN A 218 -14.36 15.80 0.44
N LEU A 219 -14.93 15.92 1.63
CA LEU A 219 -16.24 15.43 1.98
C LEU A 219 -17.16 16.63 2.25
N THR A 220 -18.19 16.79 1.42
CA THR A 220 -19.20 17.84 1.52
C THR A 220 -20.47 17.23 2.07
N VAL A 221 -20.90 17.73 3.21
CA VAL A 221 -22.12 17.27 3.87
C VAL A 221 -23.30 18.16 3.47
N VAL A 222 -24.37 17.54 3.01
CA VAL A 222 -25.63 18.22 2.70
C VAL A 222 -26.73 17.79 3.68
N GLN A 223 -27.61 18.71 4.03
CA GLN A 223 -28.73 18.36 4.88
C GLN A 223 -29.73 17.45 4.15
N PRO A 224 -30.37 16.51 4.87
CA PRO A 224 -31.40 15.69 4.28
C PRO A 224 -32.55 16.57 3.77
N PRO A 225 -33.15 16.23 2.62
CA PRO A 225 -34.31 16.94 2.12
C PRO A 225 -35.42 16.95 3.19
N LEU A 226 -36.02 18.14 3.42
CA LEU A 226 -37.12 18.29 4.36
C LEU A 226 -38.36 17.54 3.83
N GLU A 227 -38.46 16.25 4.07
CA GLU A 227 -39.67 15.44 3.74
C GLU A 227 -40.91 15.86 4.51
N SER A 228 -40.79 16.77 5.47
CA SER A 228 -41.81 17.05 6.49
C SER A 228 -42.81 18.15 6.16
N SER A 229 -42.61 18.95 5.10
CA SER A 229 -43.52 20.11 4.91
C SER A 229 -44.84 19.76 4.21
N TYR A 230 -44.85 18.74 3.34
CA TYR A 230 -46.05 18.46 2.53
C TYR A 230 -47.09 17.65 3.31
N GLN A 231 -46.68 16.65 4.10
CA GLN A 231 -47.64 15.86 4.90
C GLN A 231 -48.22 16.62 6.11
N SER A 232 -47.44 17.52 6.70
CA SER A 232 -47.93 18.34 7.80
C SER A 232 -48.88 19.44 7.30
N GLN A 233 -48.76 19.94 6.07
CA GLN A 233 -49.71 20.86 5.47
C GLN A 233 -51.01 20.16 5.08
N ILE A 234 -50.97 18.94 4.60
CA ILE A 234 -52.17 18.12 4.32
C ILE A 234 -52.95 17.81 5.60
N ARG A 235 -52.26 17.47 6.70
CA ARG A 235 -52.92 17.27 7.99
C ARG A 235 -53.53 18.53 8.58
N LYS A 236 -52.89 19.70 8.41
CA LYS A 236 -53.45 20.98 8.88
C LYS A 236 -54.69 21.43 8.04
N SER A 237 -54.69 21.17 6.72
CA SER A 237 -55.86 21.46 5.88
C SER A 237 -57.02 20.49 6.07
N ALA A 238 -56.78 19.28 6.54
CA ALA A 238 -57.84 18.33 6.85
C ALA A 238 -58.52 18.60 8.22
N THR A 239 -57.81 19.27 9.14
CA THR A 239 -58.34 19.54 10.50
C THR A 239 -59.17 20.85 10.53
N VAL A 240 -59.08 21.74 9.51
CA VAL A 240 -59.83 23.00 9.48
C VAL A 240 -61.24 22.87 8.87
N LYS A 241 -61.58 21.70 8.29
CA LYS A 241 -62.92 21.51 7.67
C LYS A 241 -63.98 20.85 8.58
N THR A 242 -63.69 20.62 9.88
CA THR A 242 -64.64 19.93 10.77
C THR A 242 -65.17 20.78 11.92
N SER A 243 -65.14 22.10 11.80
CA SER A 243 -65.81 22.97 12.83
C SER A 243 -66.56 24.15 12.19
N LYS A 244 -67.75 23.87 11.69
CA LYS A 244 -68.92 24.77 11.56
C LYS A 244 -69.99 24.01 10.79
N ASP A 245 -71.04 23.58 11.45
CA ASP A 245 -72.35 24.05 11.47
C ASP A 245 -73.25 23.03 12.16
N THR A 246 -73.66 23.39 13.34
CA THR A 246 -74.78 22.78 14.06
C THR A 246 -75.95 23.70 13.83
N ALA A 247 -76.89 23.30 13.01
CA ALA A 247 -78.32 23.73 13.17
C ALA A 247 -79.22 22.87 12.28
N GLY A 248 -79.99 22.08 12.96
CA GLY A 248 -81.34 21.64 12.78
C GLY A 248 -81.90 21.32 11.38
N THR A 249 -82.35 20.09 11.24
CA THR A 249 -83.78 19.78 11.03
C THR A 249 -83.99 18.28 10.89
N LYS A 250 -85.00 17.79 11.65
CA LYS A 250 -85.59 16.44 11.57
C LYS A 250 -86.14 16.19 10.16
N LEU A 251 -86.05 14.95 9.67
CA LEU A 251 -87.16 14.16 9.14
C LEU A 251 -86.72 12.78 8.66
N LYS A 252 -87.24 11.81 9.29
CA LYS A 252 -87.85 10.52 9.04
C LYS A 252 -87.55 9.75 7.75
N SER A 253 -87.39 8.44 8.02
CA SER A 253 -87.99 7.26 7.33
C SER A 253 -87.10 6.59 6.28
N ALA A 254 -86.77 5.45 6.52
CA ALA A 254 -87.31 4.08 6.35
C ALA A 254 -86.47 3.20 5.44
N ASN A 255 -86.22 2.00 5.95
CA ASN A 255 -86.24 0.69 5.26
C ASN A 255 -85.14 0.40 4.24
N GLU A 256 -84.61 -0.72 4.18
CA GLU A 256 -84.71 -2.14 4.55
C GLU A 256 -83.46 -2.85 4.07
N ASN A 257 -82.86 -3.68 4.90
CA ASN A 257 -82.82 -5.12 4.88
C ASN A 257 -82.03 -5.87 3.74
N TYR A 258 -81.26 -6.71 4.18
CA TYR A 258 -80.88 -8.09 3.95
C TYR A 258 -79.38 -8.29 4.15
N GLY A 259 -78.76 -9.03 5.02
CA GLY A 259 -79.03 -10.26 5.67
C GLY A 259 -78.55 -11.50 4.88
N TYR A 260 -77.45 -12.11 5.39
CA TYR A 260 -77.17 -13.54 5.42
C TYR A 260 -75.75 -13.73 5.96
N HIS A 261 -75.50 -14.19 7.19
CA HIS A 261 -75.42 -15.56 7.78
C HIS A 261 -74.68 -16.60 6.91
N SER A 262 -73.62 -17.17 7.40
CA SER A 262 -73.43 -18.33 8.27
C SER A 262 -71.95 -18.78 8.23
N ASP A 263 -71.38 -18.96 9.33
CA ASP A 263 -71.07 -20.16 10.13
C ASP A 263 -69.84 -20.96 9.77
N GLU A 264 -68.99 -21.00 10.79
CA GLU A 264 -68.30 -22.15 11.45
C GLU A 264 -67.35 -23.02 10.63
N SER A 265 -66.08 -23.05 11.09
CA SER A 265 -65.59 -24.19 11.88
C SER A 265 -64.11 -24.06 12.22
N ARG A 266 -63.84 -24.09 13.48
CA ARG A 266 -62.76 -24.55 14.32
C ARG A 266 -61.81 -25.57 13.70
N THR A 267 -60.45 -25.35 13.75
CA THR A 267 -59.50 -26.38 14.22
C THR A 267 -58.14 -25.80 14.58
N THR A 268 -57.77 -25.96 15.78
CA THR A 268 -56.48 -26.15 16.50
C THR A 268 -55.14 -25.88 15.84
N GLN A 269 -54.30 -25.17 16.60
CA GLN A 269 -52.86 -24.92 16.65
C GLN A 269 -51.95 -26.14 16.36
N PRO A 270 -50.62 -25.95 16.03
CA PRO A 270 -49.70 -25.39 17.00
C PRO A 270 -48.63 -24.38 16.48
N ALA A 271 -47.98 -23.73 17.44
CA ALA A 271 -47.01 -22.71 17.36
C ALA A 271 -45.74 -23.08 16.59
N SER A 272 -45.25 -22.15 15.73
CA SER A 272 -43.87 -22.12 15.27
C SER A 272 -43.34 -20.70 15.45
N LEU A 273 -42.32 -20.61 16.30
CA LEU A 273 -41.53 -19.42 16.57
C LEU A 273 -40.71 -19.07 15.32
N HIS A 274 -41.08 -18.04 14.58
CA HIS A 274 -40.19 -17.38 13.64
C HIS A 274 -39.58 -16.14 14.29
N ALA A 275 -38.28 -16.23 14.53
CA ALA A 275 -37.43 -15.13 14.89
C ALA A 275 -37.49 -14.07 13.77
N LYS A 276 -37.84 -12.84 14.14
CA LYS A 276 -37.66 -11.68 13.29
C LYS A 276 -36.16 -11.44 13.13
N SER A 277 -35.61 -11.79 11.97
CA SER A 277 -34.34 -11.31 11.47
C SER A 277 -34.52 -9.82 11.18
N SER A 278 -33.89 -8.97 11.99
CA SER A 278 -33.69 -7.57 11.65
C SER A 278 -32.66 -7.52 10.53
N GLU A 279 -33.09 -7.22 9.32
CA GLU A 279 -32.21 -6.81 8.24
C GLU A 279 -31.47 -5.54 8.67
N ALA A 280 -30.18 -5.70 9.04
CA ALA A 280 -29.25 -4.59 9.13
C ALA A 280 -29.05 -4.08 7.70
N GLY A 281 -29.57 -2.90 7.37
CA GLY A 281 -29.38 -2.25 6.09
C GLY A 281 -27.89 -2.08 5.80
N VAL A 282 -27.45 -2.54 4.65
CA VAL A 282 -26.08 -2.33 4.14
C VAL A 282 -25.86 -0.81 4.01
N PRO A 283 -24.78 -0.24 4.59
CA PRO A 283 -24.49 1.18 4.44
C PRO A 283 -24.29 1.56 2.96
N GLU A 284 -24.91 2.64 2.54
CA GLU A 284 -24.84 3.15 1.17
C GLU A 284 -23.45 3.73 0.88
N GLN A 285 -22.91 3.49 -0.32
CA GLN A 285 -21.62 4.02 -0.74
C GLN A 285 -21.74 5.54 -0.99
N CYS A 286 -20.76 6.32 -0.50
CA CYS A 286 -20.71 7.76 -0.73
C CYS A 286 -20.66 8.05 -2.25
N SER A 287 -21.66 8.75 -2.78
CA SER A 287 -21.82 8.97 -4.22
C SER A 287 -21.11 10.26 -4.67
N SER A 288 -20.33 10.18 -5.75
CA SER A 288 -19.83 11.35 -6.47
C SER A 288 -20.90 11.86 -7.43
N ARG A 289 -21.56 13.00 -7.12
CA ARG A 289 -22.39 13.70 -8.09
C ARG A 289 -21.54 14.72 -8.83
N GLN A 290 -21.36 14.53 -10.13
CA GLN A 290 -20.96 15.62 -11.03
C GLN A 290 -22.13 16.62 -11.16
N PRO A 291 -21.89 17.93 -11.14
CA PRO A 291 -22.92 18.90 -11.44
C PRO A 291 -23.34 18.76 -12.92
N HIS A 292 -24.62 18.52 -13.16
CA HIS A 292 -25.22 18.59 -14.49
C HIS A 292 -25.03 20.00 -15.01
N GLN A 293 -24.19 20.20 -16.02
CA GLN A 293 -24.25 21.36 -16.90
C GLN A 293 -25.41 21.14 -17.87
N GLU A 294 -26.41 21.99 -17.73
CA GLU A 294 -27.48 22.19 -18.71
C GLU A 294 -26.84 22.68 -20.01
N SER A 295 -26.80 21.84 -21.02
CA SER A 295 -26.31 22.18 -22.35
C SER A 295 -27.45 22.74 -23.18
N ASP A 296 -27.41 24.03 -23.39
CA ASP A 296 -28.19 24.75 -24.37
C ASP A 296 -27.85 24.29 -25.80
N HIS A 297 -28.82 23.72 -26.51
CA HIS A 297 -28.69 23.26 -27.89
C HIS A 297 -28.58 24.44 -28.84
N ARG A 298 -27.39 24.76 -29.35
CA ARG A 298 -27.20 25.46 -30.61
C ARG A 298 -26.51 24.55 -31.59
N GLN A 299 -27.26 24.12 -32.62
CA GLN A 299 -26.73 23.49 -33.84
C GLN A 299 -25.79 24.45 -34.58
N LEU A 300 -24.57 24.03 -34.81
CA LEU A 300 -23.68 24.56 -35.87
C LEU A 300 -22.87 23.40 -36.46
N GLY A 301 -22.77 23.38 -37.79
CA GLY A 301 -22.35 22.31 -38.67
C GLY A 301 -20.88 21.87 -38.58
N PRO A 302 -20.42 20.96 -39.45
CA PRO A 302 -19.26 20.13 -39.25
C PRO A 302 -17.93 20.88 -39.49
N ALA A 303 -17.06 20.90 -38.48
CA ALA A 303 -15.70 21.37 -38.60
C ALA A 303 -14.71 20.22 -38.60
N ASN A 304 -13.79 20.25 -39.55
CA ASN A 304 -12.73 19.32 -39.89
C ASN A 304 -11.85 18.89 -38.70
N HIS A 305 -11.67 17.58 -38.56
CA HIS A 305 -10.65 16.97 -37.73
C HIS A 305 -9.27 17.10 -38.37
N PRO A 306 -8.21 17.52 -37.68
CA PRO A 306 -6.85 17.33 -38.15
C PRO A 306 -6.41 15.87 -37.91
N GLN A 307 -6.07 15.19 -39.01
CA GLN A 307 -5.40 13.89 -39.00
C GLN A 307 -3.96 14.06 -38.47
N VAL A 308 -3.66 13.41 -37.35
CA VAL A 308 -2.28 13.25 -36.87
C VAL A 308 -1.72 11.97 -37.48
N SER A 309 -0.81 12.10 -38.44
CA SER A 309 -0.06 11.00 -39.04
C SER A 309 1.18 10.69 -38.19
N PHE A 310 1.25 9.46 -37.66
CA PHE A 310 2.47 8.94 -37.04
C PHE A 310 3.41 8.36 -38.07
N TYR A 311 4.61 8.95 -38.19
CA TYR A 311 5.72 8.36 -38.97
C TYR A 311 6.39 7.28 -38.12
N VAL A 312 6.26 6.02 -38.52
CA VAL A 312 7.04 4.90 -38.00
C VAL A 312 8.39 4.91 -38.68
N ALA A 313 9.47 5.21 -37.95
CA ALA A 313 10.83 5.11 -38.41
C ALA A 313 11.26 3.64 -38.51
N SER A 314 11.62 3.18 -39.68
CA SER A 314 12.17 1.84 -39.94
C SER A 314 13.57 1.69 -39.32
N PRO A 315 13.95 0.52 -38.75
CA PRO A 315 15.26 0.31 -38.18
C PRO A 315 16.34 0.20 -39.25
N LYS A 316 17.41 1.01 -39.13
CA LYS A 316 18.60 0.92 -39.95
C LYS A 316 19.36 -0.38 -39.69
N LYS A 317 19.54 -1.17 -40.73
CA LYS A 317 20.32 -2.40 -40.79
C LYS A 317 21.82 -2.09 -40.54
N VAL A 318 22.34 -2.55 -39.38
CA VAL A 318 23.79 -2.46 -39.10
C VAL A 318 24.48 -3.62 -39.79
N ARG A 319 25.45 -3.30 -40.66
CA ARG A 319 26.35 -4.30 -41.28
C ARG A 319 27.48 -4.62 -40.33
N ASN A 320 27.65 -5.92 -40.01
CA ASN A 320 28.82 -6.43 -39.35
C ASN A 320 30.05 -6.28 -40.24
N VAL A 321 31.08 -5.60 -39.74
CA VAL A 321 32.42 -5.60 -40.32
C VAL A 321 33.25 -6.58 -39.51
N THR A 322 33.65 -7.67 -40.16
CA THR A 322 34.67 -8.62 -39.66
C THR A 322 36.04 -8.05 -39.98
N LEU A 323 36.88 -7.77 -38.98
CA LEU A 323 38.30 -7.50 -39.15
C LEU A 323 39.07 -8.80 -38.92
N VAL A 324 39.92 -9.12 -39.85
CA VAL A 324 40.90 -10.21 -39.85
C VAL A 324 42.08 -9.87 -38.95
#